data_ebcb9aa1b7965f6e3f45b1a3efc9c99d
#
_entry.id   ebcb9aa1b7965f6e3f45b1a3efc9c99d
#
_cell.length_a   1.000
_cell.length_b   1.000
_cell.length_c   1.000
_cell.angle_alpha   90.00
_cell.angle_beta   90.00
_cell.angle_gamma   90.00
#
_symmetry.space_group_name_H-M   'P 1'
#
loop_
_entity.id
_entity.type
_entity.pdbx_description
1 polymer ?
#
loop_
_entity_poly.entity_id
_entity_poly.type
_entity_poly.pdbx_seq_one_letter_code
_entity_poly.pdbx_strand_id
1 'polypeptide(L)'
;MGSWLLYPTPEGPLVCRCVWGPEEVDLDGKLPTCPGKAGDAAVAAAARDRRTRAEILQTVRRTVEDAGVDMEVLAIDLVESGDDRAIAVYFRAPHRVEFATIVGPLARRLRARIDLRQLRGRDTARVVGGVGVCGRSLCCSTFLPEPSSVPNRLVSEQGMASNPLAVTGACGKLMCCLRYESPYYADFEAALGEVRVPDAPRCPLMSTCSRRRDQEHKDA
;
A
#
# COMPACT_ATOMS: atom_id res chain seq x y z
N MET A 1 9.74 22.10 -7.82
CA MET A 1 9.05 21.30 -6.80
C MET A 1 7.78 22.00 -6.36
N GLY A 2 6.71 21.24 -6.03
CA GLY A 2 5.44 21.81 -5.56
C GLY A 2 4.43 22.24 -6.64
N SER A 3 4.80 22.22 -7.91
CA SER A 3 3.88 22.51 -9.01
C SER A 3 2.80 21.42 -9.16
N TRP A 4 1.61 21.83 -9.56
CA TRP A 4 0.54 20.91 -9.91
C TRP A 4 0.66 20.48 -11.36
N LEU A 5 0.60 19.17 -11.60
CA LEU A 5 0.73 18.54 -12.91
C LEU A 5 -0.50 17.71 -13.23
N LEU A 6 -0.72 17.49 -14.52
CA LEU A 6 -1.71 16.55 -15.03
C LEU A 6 -1.03 15.20 -15.25
N TYR A 7 -1.43 14.17 -14.53
CA TYR A 7 -0.94 12.81 -14.73
C TYR A 7 -1.93 12.03 -15.58
N PRO A 8 -1.51 11.41 -16.68
CA PRO A 8 -2.40 10.67 -17.57
C PRO A 8 -2.85 9.36 -16.91
N THR A 9 -4.15 9.12 -16.90
CA THR A 9 -4.75 7.85 -16.52
C THR A 9 -5.73 7.38 -17.58
N PRO A 10 -6.11 6.10 -17.63
CA PRO A 10 -7.11 5.61 -18.56
C PRO A 10 -8.48 6.30 -18.43
N GLU A 11 -8.79 6.79 -17.23
CA GLU A 11 -10.05 7.48 -16.90
C GLU A 11 -9.98 9.00 -17.12
N GLY A 12 -8.81 9.51 -17.53
CA GLY A 12 -8.57 10.92 -17.74
C GLY A 12 -7.41 11.47 -16.90
N PRO A 13 -7.00 12.72 -17.11
CA PRO A 13 -5.86 13.29 -16.42
C PRO A 13 -6.18 13.60 -14.96
N LEU A 14 -5.35 13.09 -14.04
CA LEU A 14 -5.41 13.42 -12.62
C LEU A 14 -4.53 14.62 -12.27
N VAL A 15 -5.02 15.49 -11.40
CA VAL A 15 -4.24 16.60 -10.84
C VAL A 15 -3.37 16.08 -9.70
N CYS A 16 -2.05 16.06 -9.93
CA CYS A 16 -1.04 15.57 -9.00
C CYS A 16 -0.07 16.68 -8.61
N ARG A 17 0.48 16.58 -7.38
CA ARG A 17 1.53 17.48 -6.93
C ARG A 17 2.90 16.92 -7.27
N CYS A 18 3.73 17.69 -7.96
CA CYS A 18 5.11 17.30 -8.23
C CYS A 18 5.93 17.39 -6.94
N VAL A 19 6.37 16.26 -6.43
CA VAL A 19 7.18 16.16 -5.20
C VAL A 19 8.67 16.08 -5.51
N TRP A 20 9.05 15.70 -6.73
CA TRP A 20 10.42 15.55 -7.18
C TRP A 20 10.69 16.41 -8.42
N GLY A 21 11.91 16.93 -8.56
CA GLY A 21 12.34 17.62 -9.77
C GLY A 21 12.52 16.64 -10.95
N PRO A 22 12.64 17.15 -12.19
CA PRO A 22 12.97 16.31 -13.33
C PRO A 22 14.35 15.70 -13.13
N GLU A 23 14.47 14.40 -13.38
CA GLU A 23 15.70 13.62 -13.30
C GLU A 23 15.74 12.68 -14.51
N GLU A 24 16.89 12.57 -15.14
CA GLU A 24 17.11 11.55 -16.18
C GLU A 24 17.36 10.22 -15.50
N VAL A 25 16.54 9.23 -15.82
CA VAL A 25 16.66 7.87 -15.28
C VAL A 25 16.68 6.88 -16.42
N ASP A 26 17.57 5.91 -16.32
CA ASP A 26 17.61 4.78 -17.24
C ASP A 26 16.58 3.75 -16.77
N LEU A 27 15.51 3.57 -17.54
CA LEU A 27 14.43 2.66 -17.24
C LEU A 27 14.07 1.81 -18.45
N ASP A 28 13.94 0.52 -18.20
CA ASP A 28 13.37 -0.41 -19.18
C ASP A 28 11.86 -0.13 -19.33
N GLY A 29 11.48 0.52 -20.43
CA GLY A 29 10.10 0.77 -20.77
C GLY A 29 9.74 2.23 -21.05
N LYS A 30 8.50 2.46 -21.51
CA LYS A 30 7.99 3.81 -21.79
C LYS A 30 7.25 4.32 -20.57
N LEU A 31 7.70 5.45 -20.04
CA LEU A 31 6.95 6.20 -19.02
C LEU A 31 5.76 6.94 -19.66
N PRO A 32 4.65 7.08 -18.93
CA PRO A 32 3.55 7.91 -19.39
C PRO A 32 4.00 9.37 -19.47
N THR A 33 3.69 10.02 -20.60
CA THR A 33 4.06 11.41 -20.81
C THR A 33 3.10 12.32 -20.05
N CYS A 34 3.63 13.18 -19.18
CA CYS A 34 2.86 14.18 -18.47
C CYS A 34 2.36 15.25 -19.47
N PRO A 35 1.04 15.50 -19.58
CA PRO A 35 0.49 16.53 -20.50
C PRO A 35 0.92 17.95 -20.17
N GLY A 36 1.37 18.22 -18.95
CA GLY A 36 1.86 19.53 -18.53
C GLY A 36 1.39 19.95 -17.13
N LYS A 37 1.50 21.27 -16.88
CA LYS A 37 1.05 21.85 -15.62
C LYS A 37 -0.49 21.91 -15.57
N ALA A 38 -1.05 21.62 -14.41
CA ALA A 38 -2.48 21.81 -14.17
C ALA A 38 -2.78 23.30 -14.03
N GLY A 39 -3.77 23.79 -14.78
CA GLY A 39 -4.27 25.16 -14.62
C GLY A 39 -5.05 25.34 -13.31
N ASP A 40 -5.21 26.59 -12.86
CA ASP A 40 -5.84 26.92 -11.58
C ASP A 40 -7.28 26.38 -11.49
N ALA A 41 -8.03 26.37 -12.57
CA ALA A 41 -9.37 25.80 -12.63
C ALA A 41 -9.39 24.30 -12.34
N ALA A 42 -8.44 23.54 -12.89
CA ALA A 42 -8.31 22.10 -12.65
C ALA A 42 -7.89 21.81 -11.21
N VAL A 43 -6.96 22.59 -10.66
CA VAL A 43 -6.54 22.49 -9.26
C VAL A 43 -7.71 22.78 -8.32
N ALA A 44 -8.49 23.82 -8.60
CA ALA A 44 -9.68 24.17 -7.81
C ALA A 44 -10.76 23.08 -7.89
N ALA A 45 -10.99 22.49 -9.07
CA ALA A 45 -11.91 21.38 -9.25
C ALA A 45 -11.47 20.16 -8.41
N ALA A 46 -10.21 19.75 -8.53
CA ALA A 46 -9.66 18.64 -7.75
C ALA A 46 -9.69 18.89 -6.22
N ALA A 47 -9.60 20.15 -5.79
CA ALA A 47 -9.75 20.51 -4.38
C ALA A 47 -11.22 20.40 -3.92
N ARG A 48 -12.18 20.79 -4.77
CA ARG A 48 -13.62 20.60 -4.48
C ARG A 48 -13.96 19.11 -4.37
N ASP A 49 -13.52 18.29 -5.30
CA ASP A 49 -13.77 16.85 -5.30
C ASP A 49 -13.24 16.20 -4.02
N ARG A 50 -12.03 16.56 -3.58
CA ARG A 50 -11.48 16.06 -2.31
C ARG A 50 -12.34 16.45 -1.11
N ARG A 51 -12.86 17.67 -1.06
CA ARG A 51 -13.75 18.12 0.02
C ARG A 51 -15.06 17.34 0.00
N THR A 52 -15.69 17.22 -1.17
CA THR A 52 -16.92 16.44 -1.34
C THR A 52 -16.73 15.00 -0.90
N ARG A 53 -15.62 14.35 -1.31
CA ARG A 53 -15.29 12.97 -0.86
C ARG A 53 -15.13 12.90 0.65
N ALA A 54 -14.45 13.86 1.28
CA ALA A 54 -14.27 13.89 2.73
C ALA A 54 -15.62 14.06 3.48
N GLU A 55 -16.51 14.91 3.01
CA GLU A 55 -17.85 15.12 3.58
C GLU A 55 -18.73 13.87 3.46
N ILE A 56 -18.71 13.23 2.31
CA ILE A 56 -19.41 11.95 2.07
C ILE A 56 -18.86 10.88 3.01
N LEU A 57 -17.53 10.75 3.10
CA LEU A 57 -16.89 9.77 3.99
C LEU A 57 -17.29 9.97 5.44
N GLN A 58 -17.33 11.21 5.92
CA GLN A 58 -17.83 11.51 7.28
C GLN A 58 -19.30 11.14 7.44
N THR A 59 -20.12 11.40 6.44
CA THR A 59 -21.55 11.06 6.48
C THR A 59 -21.74 9.55 6.55
N VAL A 60 -20.96 8.78 5.77
CA VAL A 60 -20.99 7.31 5.80
C VAL A 60 -20.57 6.80 7.18
N ARG A 61 -19.46 7.31 7.74
CA ARG A 61 -18.96 6.91 9.05
C ARG A 61 -19.99 7.14 10.16
N ARG A 62 -20.58 8.35 10.20
CA ARG A 62 -21.63 8.66 11.18
C ARG A 62 -22.85 7.74 11.05
N THR A 63 -23.28 7.47 9.81
CA THR A 63 -24.44 6.58 9.61
C THR A 63 -24.15 5.15 10.07
N VAL A 64 -22.92 4.67 9.90
CA VAL A 64 -22.48 3.35 10.40
C VAL A 64 -22.42 3.32 11.92
N GLU A 65 -21.86 4.37 12.53
CA GLU A 65 -21.80 4.54 13.99
C GLU A 65 -23.21 4.60 14.60
N ASP A 66 -24.11 5.41 14.02
CA ASP A 66 -25.50 5.55 14.46
C ASP A 66 -26.28 4.23 14.36
N ALA A 67 -25.95 3.40 13.37
CA ALA A 67 -26.56 2.08 13.18
C ALA A 67 -25.97 0.99 14.11
N GLY A 68 -24.91 1.31 14.86
CA GLY A 68 -24.25 0.38 15.79
C GLY A 68 -23.61 -0.83 15.10
N VAL A 69 -23.21 -0.69 13.86
CA VAL A 69 -22.65 -1.80 13.05
C VAL A 69 -21.14 -1.87 13.23
N ASP A 70 -20.66 -3.07 13.58
CA ASP A 70 -19.22 -3.33 13.77
C ASP A 70 -18.48 -3.44 12.41
N MET A 71 -18.26 -2.27 11.81
CA MET A 71 -17.47 -2.12 10.61
C MET A 71 -16.70 -0.80 10.62
N GLU A 72 -15.47 -0.86 10.10
CA GLU A 72 -14.62 0.31 9.94
C GLU A 72 -14.64 0.78 8.48
N VAL A 73 -15.13 1.99 8.24
CA VAL A 73 -15.13 2.60 6.91
C VAL A 73 -13.75 3.20 6.63
N LEU A 74 -13.06 2.64 5.63
CA LEU A 74 -11.69 3.00 5.26
C LEU A 74 -11.65 4.15 4.26
N ALA A 75 -12.37 4.00 3.16
CA ALA A 75 -12.37 4.94 2.06
C ALA A 75 -13.70 4.90 1.30
N ILE A 76 -13.93 5.90 0.47
CA ILE A 76 -15.01 5.92 -0.52
C ILE A 76 -14.44 6.25 -1.89
N ASP A 77 -15.15 5.82 -2.92
CA ASP A 77 -14.91 6.28 -4.29
C ASP A 77 -16.23 6.67 -4.96
N LEU A 78 -16.18 7.72 -5.77
CA LEU A 78 -17.31 8.19 -6.54
C LEU A 78 -17.21 7.55 -7.93
N VAL A 79 -18.15 6.69 -8.24
CA VAL A 79 -18.23 5.99 -9.53
C VAL A 79 -19.36 6.63 -10.33
N GLU A 80 -19.00 7.32 -11.39
CA GLU A 80 -19.97 7.84 -12.35
C GLU A 80 -20.13 6.80 -13.46
N SER A 81 -21.32 6.24 -13.58
CA SER A 81 -21.65 5.29 -14.65
C SER A 81 -22.89 5.78 -15.39
N GLY A 82 -22.64 6.61 -16.42
CA GLY A 82 -23.74 7.27 -17.14
C GLY A 82 -24.50 8.24 -16.24
N ASP A 83 -25.84 8.16 -16.22
CA ASP A 83 -26.69 9.01 -15.38
C ASP A 83 -26.78 8.56 -13.91
N ASP A 84 -26.23 7.39 -13.57
CA ASP A 84 -26.28 6.84 -12.20
C ASP A 84 -25.05 7.24 -11.37
N ARG A 85 -25.28 7.99 -10.30
CA ARG A 85 -24.27 8.21 -9.25
C ARG A 85 -24.19 6.99 -8.36
N ALA A 86 -23.04 6.35 -8.33
CA ALA A 86 -22.73 5.29 -7.38
C ALA A 86 -21.58 5.68 -6.46
N ILE A 87 -21.66 5.27 -5.20
CA ILE A 87 -20.63 5.47 -4.20
C ILE A 87 -20.15 4.10 -3.76
N ALA A 88 -18.90 3.77 -4.10
CA ALA A 88 -18.24 2.60 -3.57
C ALA A 88 -17.70 2.92 -2.17
N VAL A 89 -18.12 2.15 -1.17
CA VAL A 89 -17.68 2.29 0.22
C VAL A 89 -16.80 1.11 0.57
N TYR A 90 -15.53 1.38 0.79
CA TYR A 90 -14.54 0.37 1.19
C TYR A 90 -14.48 0.26 2.69
N PHE A 91 -14.68 -0.94 3.21
CA PHE A 91 -14.74 -1.17 4.65
C PHE A 91 -14.00 -2.43 5.09
N ARG A 92 -13.67 -2.50 6.36
CA ARG A 92 -13.18 -3.68 7.06
C ARG A 92 -14.16 -4.06 8.15
N ALA A 93 -14.44 -5.35 8.31
CA ALA A 93 -15.25 -5.87 9.40
C ALA A 93 -14.66 -7.20 9.91
N PRO A 94 -14.66 -7.45 11.23
CA PRO A 94 -14.19 -8.72 11.80
C PRO A 94 -15.16 -9.87 11.53
N HIS A 95 -16.45 -9.56 11.39
CA HIS A 95 -17.52 -10.53 11.20
C HIS A 95 -18.37 -10.19 9.97
N ARG A 96 -19.34 -11.04 9.69
CA ARG A 96 -20.35 -10.78 8.66
C ARG A 96 -21.26 -9.63 9.10
N VAL A 97 -21.42 -8.65 8.25
CA VAL A 97 -22.21 -7.44 8.51
C VAL A 97 -23.57 -7.53 7.84
N GLU A 98 -24.63 -7.13 8.54
CA GLU A 98 -25.96 -6.97 7.95
C GLU A 98 -26.12 -5.53 7.42
N PHE A 99 -26.11 -5.41 6.10
CA PHE A 99 -26.10 -4.11 5.42
C PHE A 99 -27.46 -3.45 5.26
N ALA A 100 -28.56 -4.18 5.49
CA ALA A 100 -29.92 -3.68 5.27
C ALA A 100 -30.22 -2.39 6.06
N THR A 101 -29.67 -2.28 7.28
CA THR A 101 -29.83 -1.14 8.16
C THR A 101 -29.06 0.11 7.72
N ILE A 102 -28.03 -0.05 6.88
CA ILE A 102 -27.12 1.03 6.49
C ILE A 102 -27.39 1.52 5.07
N VAL A 103 -27.57 0.59 4.13
CA VAL A 103 -27.66 0.90 2.69
C VAL A 103 -28.83 1.82 2.38
N GLY A 104 -30.01 1.53 2.93
CA GLY A 104 -31.22 2.34 2.70
C GLY A 104 -31.09 3.79 3.18
N PRO A 105 -30.70 4.04 4.43
CA PRO A 105 -30.43 5.39 4.91
C PRO A 105 -29.36 6.13 4.13
N LEU A 106 -28.24 5.47 3.79
CA LEU A 106 -27.16 6.07 3.00
C LEU A 106 -27.62 6.46 1.59
N ALA A 107 -28.30 5.56 0.88
CA ALA A 107 -28.80 5.80 -0.47
C ALA A 107 -29.74 7.01 -0.52
N ARG A 108 -30.65 7.11 0.46
CA ARG A 108 -31.58 8.26 0.58
C ARG A 108 -30.85 9.57 0.87
N ARG A 109 -29.89 9.53 1.81
CA ARG A 109 -29.15 10.73 2.27
C ARG A 109 -28.21 11.25 1.20
N LEU A 110 -27.52 10.36 0.49
CA LEU A 110 -26.51 10.70 -0.52
C LEU A 110 -27.07 10.78 -1.95
N ARG A 111 -28.35 10.37 -2.11
CA ARG A 111 -29.01 10.31 -3.44
C ARG A 111 -28.17 9.60 -4.49
N ALA A 112 -27.61 8.47 -4.10
CA ALA A 112 -26.70 7.68 -4.92
C ALA A 112 -26.87 6.18 -4.60
N ARG A 113 -26.53 5.34 -5.56
CA ARG A 113 -26.43 3.90 -5.30
C ARG A 113 -25.19 3.63 -4.42
N ILE A 114 -25.37 2.81 -3.40
CA ILE A 114 -24.27 2.45 -2.48
C ILE A 114 -23.77 1.04 -2.83
N ASP A 115 -22.49 0.95 -3.12
CA ASP A 115 -21.77 -0.30 -3.38
C ASP A 115 -20.80 -0.55 -2.21
N LEU A 116 -21.08 -1.57 -1.39
CA LEU A 116 -20.28 -1.90 -0.21
C LEU A 116 -19.22 -2.95 -0.58
N ARG A 117 -17.95 -2.61 -0.42
CA ARG A 117 -16.79 -3.46 -0.77
C ARG A 117 -15.95 -3.76 0.46
N GLN A 118 -16.03 -5.01 0.92
CA GLN A 118 -15.21 -5.46 2.04
C GLN A 118 -13.77 -5.70 1.58
N LEU A 119 -12.82 -5.02 2.25
CA LEU A 119 -11.40 -5.22 2.05
C LEU A 119 -10.81 -6.13 3.13
N ARG A 120 -9.79 -6.90 2.77
CA ARG A 120 -9.11 -7.83 3.68
C ARG A 120 -7.60 -7.81 3.46
N GLY A 121 -6.86 -7.95 4.55
CA GLY A 121 -5.41 -8.14 4.53
C GLY A 121 -4.69 -7.06 3.72
N ARG A 122 -4.08 -7.45 2.59
CA ARG A 122 -3.24 -6.57 1.79
C ARG A 122 -4.02 -5.45 1.10
N ASP A 123 -5.27 -5.70 0.68
CA ASP A 123 -6.09 -4.66 0.05
C ASP A 123 -6.45 -3.56 1.04
N THR A 124 -6.71 -3.93 2.30
CA THR A 124 -6.87 -2.96 3.39
C THR A 124 -5.61 -2.11 3.55
N ALA A 125 -4.44 -2.75 3.65
CA ALA A 125 -3.17 -2.05 3.80
C ALA A 125 -2.86 -1.15 2.60
N ARG A 126 -3.22 -1.56 1.37
CA ARG A 126 -3.06 -0.77 0.16
C ARG A 126 -3.88 0.51 0.19
N VAL A 127 -5.14 0.42 0.61
CA VAL A 127 -6.06 1.57 0.65
C VAL A 127 -5.72 2.53 1.80
N VAL A 128 -5.40 2.00 2.98
CA VAL A 128 -5.03 2.80 4.15
C VAL A 128 -3.65 3.43 3.99
N GLY A 129 -2.74 2.73 3.30
CA GLY A 129 -1.34 3.14 3.21
C GLY A 129 -0.57 2.91 4.51
N GLY A 130 0.53 3.63 4.66
CA GLY A 130 1.36 3.58 5.84
C GLY A 130 2.83 3.34 5.54
N VAL A 131 3.60 3.03 6.58
CA VAL A 131 5.04 2.81 6.53
C VAL A 131 5.33 1.35 6.88
N GLY A 132 6.16 0.70 6.10
CA GLY A 132 6.63 -0.66 6.34
C GLY A 132 7.72 -0.72 7.41
N VAL A 133 8.10 -1.91 7.82
CA VAL A 133 9.22 -2.15 8.77
C VAL A 133 10.56 -1.60 8.25
N CYS A 134 10.70 -1.42 6.94
CA CYS A 134 11.86 -0.83 6.28
C CYS A 134 11.89 0.71 6.32
N GLY A 135 10.91 1.37 6.95
CA GLY A 135 10.79 2.83 7.02
C GLY A 135 10.29 3.52 5.74
N ARG A 136 9.94 2.76 4.69
CA ARG A 136 9.40 3.29 3.43
C ARG A 136 7.88 3.10 3.37
N SER A 137 7.22 3.87 2.51
CA SER A 137 5.79 3.64 2.20
C SER A 137 5.55 2.20 1.75
N LEU A 138 4.38 1.66 2.08
CA LEU A 138 4.04 0.28 1.74
C LEU A 138 4.16 0.03 0.24
N CYS A 139 4.86 -1.05 -0.16
CA CYS A 139 5.04 -1.41 -1.56
C CYS A 139 3.70 -1.55 -2.31
N CYS A 140 2.69 -2.14 -1.66
CA CYS A 140 1.36 -2.32 -2.24
C CYS A 140 0.58 -1.02 -2.45
N SER A 141 0.91 0.06 -1.75
CA SER A 141 0.29 1.37 -1.94
C SER A 141 1.08 2.28 -2.89
N THR A 142 2.23 1.84 -3.37
CA THR A 142 3.12 2.63 -4.23
C THR A 142 3.35 1.94 -5.58
N PHE A 143 4.46 1.20 -5.72
CA PHE A 143 4.93 0.67 -6.99
C PHE A 143 4.52 -0.78 -7.27
N LEU A 144 3.99 -1.51 -6.27
CA LEU A 144 3.61 -2.92 -6.39
C LEU A 144 2.12 -3.13 -6.05
N PRO A 145 1.19 -2.60 -6.86
CA PRO A 145 -0.24 -2.61 -6.53
C PRO A 145 -0.83 -4.03 -6.48
N GLU A 146 -0.28 -4.96 -7.25
CA GLU A 146 -0.73 -6.36 -7.31
C GLU A 146 0.39 -7.34 -6.94
N PRO A 147 0.81 -7.35 -5.66
CA PRO A 147 1.86 -8.24 -5.23
C PRO A 147 1.40 -9.70 -5.25
N SER A 148 2.14 -10.54 -5.95
CA SER A 148 1.91 -11.97 -6.00
C SER A 148 2.02 -12.64 -4.63
N SER A 149 1.53 -13.87 -4.51
CA SER A 149 1.72 -14.68 -3.29
C SER A 149 3.20 -14.91 -3.01
N VAL A 150 3.58 -14.80 -1.74
CA VAL A 150 4.96 -14.98 -1.27
C VAL A 150 5.08 -16.35 -0.63
N PRO A 151 5.84 -17.29 -1.21
CA PRO A 151 6.07 -18.59 -0.60
C PRO A 151 7.06 -18.49 0.56
N ASN A 152 6.85 -19.31 1.61
CA ASN A 152 7.68 -19.32 2.83
C ASN A 152 9.16 -19.59 2.56
N ARG A 153 9.47 -20.37 1.52
CA ARG A 153 10.86 -20.68 1.15
C ARG A 153 11.73 -19.44 0.94
N LEU A 154 11.15 -18.35 0.45
CA LEU A 154 11.89 -17.10 0.21
C LEU A 154 12.44 -16.47 1.50
N VAL A 155 11.85 -16.77 2.65
CA VAL A 155 12.36 -16.33 3.96
C VAL A 155 13.71 -16.96 4.25
N SER A 156 13.82 -18.29 4.05
CA SER A 156 15.07 -19.03 4.25
C SER A 156 16.12 -18.75 3.17
N GLU A 157 15.69 -18.66 1.90
CA GLU A 157 16.58 -18.35 0.78
C GLU A 157 17.24 -16.97 0.92
N GLN A 158 16.57 -16.01 1.57
CA GLN A 158 17.12 -14.68 1.84
C GLN A 158 17.77 -14.56 3.23
N GLY A 159 18.05 -15.69 3.89
CA GLY A 159 18.73 -15.72 5.18
C GLY A 159 18.00 -15.01 6.31
N MET A 160 16.70 -14.78 6.16
CA MET A 160 15.91 -14.13 7.21
C MET A 160 15.51 -15.14 8.29
N ALA A 161 15.54 -14.68 9.55
CA ALA A 161 15.03 -15.49 10.66
C ALA A 161 13.54 -15.78 10.45
N SER A 162 13.12 -17.03 10.72
CA SER A 162 11.71 -17.45 10.62
C SER A 162 10.81 -16.84 11.71
N ASN A 163 11.20 -15.73 12.29
CA ASN A 163 10.38 -14.99 13.26
C ASN A 163 9.21 -14.31 12.50
N PRO A 164 7.96 -14.69 12.78
CA PRO A 164 6.79 -14.14 12.11
C PRO A 164 6.73 -12.61 12.19
N LEU A 165 7.15 -12.00 13.29
CA LEU A 165 7.14 -10.55 13.47
C LEU A 165 8.13 -9.84 12.54
N ALA A 166 9.26 -10.47 12.22
CA ALA A 166 10.28 -9.89 11.36
C ALA A 166 9.95 -9.99 9.86
N VAL A 167 9.15 -10.99 9.47
CA VAL A 167 8.85 -11.29 8.05
C VAL A 167 7.43 -10.96 7.63
N THR A 168 6.59 -10.49 8.57
CA THR A 168 5.20 -10.14 8.31
C THR A 168 5.05 -8.63 8.02
N GLY A 169 4.38 -8.31 6.93
CA GLY A 169 4.04 -6.93 6.60
C GLY A 169 2.83 -6.42 7.39
N ALA A 170 2.57 -5.12 7.30
CA ALA A 170 1.41 -4.46 7.94
C ALA A 170 0.04 -5.08 7.57
N CYS A 171 -0.03 -5.82 6.48
CA CYS A 171 -1.22 -6.55 6.03
C CYS A 171 -1.43 -7.91 6.71
N GLY A 172 -0.54 -8.34 7.61
CA GLY A 172 -0.58 -9.66 8.26
C GLY A 172 -0.13 -10.83 7.38
N LYS A 173 0.37 -10.57 6.17
CA LYS A 173 0.94 -11.58 5.26
C LYS A 173 2.45 -11.39 5.14
N LEU A 174 3.16 -12.39 4.62
CA LEU A 174 4.59 -12.24 4.32
C LEU A 174 4.87 -10.99 3.48
N MET A 175 5.97 -10.31 3.78
CA MET A 175 6.38 -9.09 3.09
C MET A 175 6.54 -9.32 1.58
N CYS A 176 5.94 -8.45 0.78
CA CYS A 176 5.97 -8.55 -0.69
C CYS A 176 7.38 -8.31 -1.25
N CYS A 177 8.23 -7.55 -0.55
CA CYS A 177 9.63 -7.35 -0.96
C CYS A 177 10.40 -8.66 -1.06
N LEU A 178 10.14 -9.65 -0.21
CA LEU A 178 10.78 -10.97 -0.30
C LEU A 178 10.66 -11.59 -1.72
N ARG A 179 9.50 -11.48 -2.32
CA ARG A 179 9.29 -11.97 -3.68
C ARG A 179 9.82 -11.01 -4.74
N TYR A 180 9.63 -9.73 -4.53
CA TYR A 180 10.09 -8.69 -5.46
C TYR A 180 11.62 -8.69 -5.59
N GLU A 181 12.32 -8.85 -4.47
CA GLU A 181 13.78 -8.83 -4.40
C GLU A 181 14.43 -10.21 -4.67
N SER A 182 13.65 -11.30 -4.69
CA SER A 182 14.15 -12.66 -4.88
C SER A 182 15.07 -12.86 -6.11
N PRO A 183 14.81 -12.29 -7.31
CA PRO A 183 15.71 -12.41 -8.43
C PRO A 183 17.10 -11.82 -8.13
N TYR A 184 17.16 -10.69 -7.46
CA TYR A 184 18.43 -10.02 -7.11
C TYR A 184 19.26 -10.81 -6.12
N TYR A 185 18.60 -11.55 -5.20
CA TYR A 185 19.31 -12.46 -4.29
C TYR A 185 19.93 -13.63 -5.03
N ALA A 186 19.23 -14.21 -6.00
CA ALA A 186 19.77 -15.29 -6.82
C ALA A 186 20.98 -14.83 -7.65
N ASP A 187 20.90 -13.65 -8.26
CA ASP A 187 22.00 -13.06 -9.02
C ASP A 187 23.21 -12.75 -8.13
N PHE A 188 22.94 -12.23 -6.92
CA PHE A 188 23.99 -11.93 -5.95
C PHE A 188 24.69 -13.20 -5.44
N GLU A 189 23.95 -14.26 -5.12
CA GLU A 189 24.53 -15.54 -4.72
C GLU A 189 25.35 -16.18 -5.84
N ALA A 190 24.89 -16.10 -7.09
CA ALA A 190 25.64 -16.55 -8.25
C ALA A 190 26.96 -15.76 -8.41
N ALA A 191 26.91 -14.43 -8.28
CA ALA A 191 28.09 -13.58 -8.34
C ALA A 191 29.07 -13.83 -7.18
N LEU A 192 28.57 -14.09 -5.96
CA LEU A 192 29.41 -14.45 -4.80
C LEU A 192 30.08 -15.79 -4.95
N GLY A 193 29.43 -16.78 -5.58
CA GLY A 193 30.02 -18.09 -5.88
C GLY A 193 31.24 -18.01 -6.80
N GLU A 194 31.31 -16.97 -7.65
CA GLU A 194 32.45 -16.68 -8.52
C GLU A 194 33.56 -15.87 -7.85
N VAL A 195 33.21 -15.11 -6.82
CA VAL A 195 34.16 -14.27 -6.07
C VAL A 195 34.70 -15.07 -4.89
N ARG A 196 35.90 -15.64 -5.03
CA ARG A 196 36.71 -16.07 -3.88
C ARG A 196 37.05 -14.82 -3.06
N VAL A 197 36.26 -14.50 -2.03
CA VAL A 197 36.61 -13.45 -1.08
C VAL A 197 37.87 -13.92 -0.32
N PRO A 198 39.06 -13.36 -0.61
CA PRO A 198 40.24 -13.70 0.16
C PRO A 198 39.99 -13.14 1.57
N ASP A 199 40.12 -14.01 2.57
CA ASP A 199 40.01 -13.76 4.00
C ASP A 199 39.55 -12.33 4.38
N ALA A 200 38.24 -12.08 4.27
CA ALA A 200 37.70 -10.80 4.70
C ALA A 200 38.10 -10.59 6.17
N PRO A 201 38.68 -9.45 6.51
CA PRO A 201 39.05 -9.18 7.89
C PRO A 201 37.84 -9.40 8.78
N ARG A 202 37.94 -10.37 9.69
CA ARG A 202 36.83 -10.69 10.60
C ARG A 202 36.43 -9.42 11.31
N CYS A 203 35.11 -9.10 11.32
CA CYS A 203 34.60 -7.97 12.07
C CYS A 203 35.20 -7.96 13.48
N PRO A 204 35.86 -6.88 13.91
CA PRO A 204 36.50 -6.81 15.23
C PRO A 204 35.55 -7.13 16.39
N LEU A 205 34.24 -6.99 16.17
CA LEU A 205 33.19 -7.28 17.14
C LEU A 205 32.64 -8.70 17.06
N MET A 206 33.15 -9.55 16.15
CA MET A 206 32.61 -10.90 15.92
C MET A 206 32.80 -11.80 17.15
N SER A 207 33.86 -11.62 17.92
CA SER A 207 34.09 -12.35 19.18
C SER A 207 33.09 -11.96 20.29
N THR A 208 32.55 -10.76 20.23
CA THR A 208 31.56 -10.25 21.20
C THR A 208 30.14 -10.66 20.80
N CYS A 209 29.83 -10.74 19.50
CA CYS A 209 28.55 -11.18 18.98
C CYS A 209 28.33 -12.70 19.15
N SER A 210 29.38 -13.52 18.98
CA SER A 210 29.28 -14.96 19.19
C SER A 210 29.03 -15.30 20.67
N ARG A 211 29.71 -14.60 21.60
CA ARG A 211 29.51 -14.81 23.04
C ARG A 211 28.08 -14.44 23.52
N ARG A 212 27.43 -13.47 22.94
CA ARG A 212 26.01 -13.15 23.26
C ARG A 212 25.05 -14.27 22.86
N ARG A 213 25.26 -14.87 21.71
CA ARG A 213 24.41 -15.96 21.22
C ARG A 213 24.51 -17.22 22.08
N ASP A 214 25.72 -17.51 22.57
CA ASP A 214 25.99 -18.70 23.40
C ASP A 214 25.49 -18.51 24.85
N GLN A 215 25.31 -17.31 25.34
CA GLN A 215 24.72 -17.02 26.64
C GLN A 215 23.19 -17.08 26.64
N GLU A 216 22.53 -16.55 25.58
CA GLU A 216 21.07 -16.63 25.45
C GLU A 216 20.56 -18.07 25.27
N HIS A 217 21.41 -18.98 24.78
CA HIS A 217 21.07 -20.42 24.66
C HIS A 217 21.36 -21.25 25.92
N LYS A 218 22.06 -20.70 26.92
CA LYS A 218 22.32 -21.38 28.18
C LYS A 218 21.35 -20.99 29.30
N ASP A 219 20.65 -19.88 29.15
CA ASP A 219 19.69 -19.35 30.12
C ASP A 219 18.22 -19.57 29.67
N ALA A 220 17.98 -20.36 28.59
CA ALA A 220 16.68 -20.82 28.10
C ALA A 220 16.54 -22.34 28.26
#